data_212ed9529c59b0eae4619f6c53aed93d
#
_entry.id   212ed9529c59b0eae4619f6c53aed93d
#
_cell.length_a   1.000
_cell.length_b   1.000
_cell.length_c   1.000
_cell.angle_alpha   90.00
_cell.angle_beta   90.00
_cell.angle_gamma   90.00
#
_symmetry.space_group_name_H-M   'P 1'
#
loop_
_entity.id
_entity.type
_entity.pdbx_description
1 polymer ?
#
loop_
_entity_poly.entity_id
_entity_poly.type
_entity_poly.pdbx_seq_one_letter_code
_entity_poly.pdbx_strand_id
1 'polypeptide(L)'
;MNKRILIFALVATLMTSVVVATASACITLTPGYWKNHDWPVSSVTAGGVTVTEAETLNKAGIMWTAPKGDVWIILAQKVVAAKLSMLADPNTPDYAHWDDEWLFYIEGSPYAGMTFEEVVADADEWLQDNSSPVKGNTLAGAEGLALASWIDFWLNWYDEGVHTQPPA
;
A
#
# COMPACT_ATOMS: atom_id res chain seq x y z
N MET A 1 35.82 43.67 20.54
CA MET A 1 34.81 42.60 20.51
C MET A 1 35.37 41.39 21.29
N ASN A 2 34.74 41.00 22.39
CA ASN A 2 35.27 40.01 23.31
C ASN A 2 35.27 38.61 22.69
N LYS A 3 36.42 37.92 22.64
CA LYS A 3 36.58 36.57 22.09
C LYS A 3 35.55 35.56 22.66
N ARG A 4 35.11 35.79 23.89
CA ARG A 4 34.07 34.97 24.56
C ARG A 4 32.71 35.11 23.93
N ILE A 5 32.34 36.29 23.43
CA ILE A 5 31.06 36.54 22.75
C ILE A 5 31.05 35.84 21.39
N LEU A 6 32.21 35.78 20.70
CA LEU A 6 32.32 35.10 19.40
C LEU A 6 32.14 33.57 19.51
N ILE A 7 32.66 32.97 20.61
CA ILE A 7 32.55 31.54 20.86
C ILE A 7 31.10 31.18 21.20
N PHE A 8 30.39 32.00 21.99
CA PHE A 8 28.97 31.75 22.29
C PHE A 8 28.08 31.88 21.05
N ALA A 9 28.37 32.83 20.16
CA ALA A 9 27.65 33.00 18.90
C ALA A 9 27.89 31.81 17.96
N LEU A 10 29.09 31.24 17.91
CA LEU A 10 29.45 30.11 17.07
C LEU A 10 28.77 28.79 17.58
N VAL A 11 28.75 28.62 18.91
CA VAL A 11 28.09 27.44 19.53
C VAL A 11 26.56 27.52 19.38
N ALA A 12 25.97 28.70 19.49
CA ALA A 12 24.54 28.91 19.29
C ALA A 12 24.10 28.62 17.83
N THR A 13 24.97 28.95 16.85
CA THR A 13 24.68 28.70 15.43
C THR A 13 24.84 27.22 15.05
N LEU A 14 25.67 26.44 15.78
CA LEU A 14 25.85 25.02 15.55
C LEU A 14 24.70 24.18 16.13
N MET A 15 23.94 24.73 17.09
CA MET A 15 22.82 24.00 17.73
C MET A 15 21.51 24.10 16.97
N THR A 16 21.41 24.87 15.90
CA THR A 16 20.16 25.09 15.16
C THR A 16 20.00 24.23 13.91
N SER A 17 20.97 23.36 13.60
CA SER A 17 20.81 22.39 12.50
C SER A 17 20.56 20.98 13.02
N VAL A 18 19.61 20.83 13.95
CA VAL A 18 18.92 19.55 14.08
C VAL A 18 17.99 19.48 12.88
N VAL A 19 18.48 18.96 11.78
CA VAL A 19 17.63 18.43 10.73
C VAL A 19 16.89 17.28 11.40
N VAL A 20 15.67 17.55 11.84
CA VAL A 20 14.71 16.49 12.11
C VAL A 20 14.47 15.86 10.74
N ALA A 21 15.22 14.81 10.42
CA ALA A 21 14.80 13.88 9.41
C ALA A 21 13.46 13.36 9.91
N THR A 22 12.39 13.94 9.43
CA THR A 22 11.08 13.31 9.52
C THR A 22 11.23 12.00 8.78
N ALA A 23 11.29 10.90 9.52
CA ALA A 23 11.13 9.60 8.92
C ALA A 23 9.77 9.67 8.21
N SER A 24 9.82 9.74 6.90
CA SER A 24 8.63 9.68 6.09
C SER A 24 8.08 8.27 6.26
N ALA A 25 7.00 8.16 6.99
CA ALA A 25 6.28 6.91 7.10
C ALA A 25 5.70 6.58 5.71
N CYS A 26 5.99 5.40 5.20
CA CYS A 26 5.29 4.89 4.03
C CYS A 26 3.80 4.87 4.36
N ILE A 27 2.97 5.45 3.50
CA ILE A 27 1.54 5.54 3.74
C ILE A 27 0.88 4.37 3.00
N THR A 28 0.47 3.35 3.75
CA THR A 28 -0.42 2.32 3.21
C THR A 28 -1.83 2.62 3.68
N LEU A 29 -2.75 2.71 2.74
CA LEU A 29 -4.09 3.17 3.00
C LEU A 29 -5.09 2.11 2.53
N THR A 30 -5.99 1.74 3.42
CA THR A 30 -7.00 0.69 3.21
C THR A 30 -8.03 1.08 2.13
N PRO A 31 -8.78 0.11 1.57
CA PRO A 31 -9.89 0.41 0.68
C PRO A 31 -10.92 1.38 1.29
N GLY A 32 -11.10 1.34 2.62
CA GLY A 32 -11.97 2.26 3.35
C GLY A 32 -11.53 3.71 3.27
N TYR A 33 -10.23 3.95 3.33
CA TYR A 33 -9.65 5.29 3.14
C TYR A 33 -9.93 5.81 1.74
N TRP A 34 -9.55 5.06 0.70
CA TRP A 34 -9.64 5.47 -0.70
C TRP A 34 -11.08 5.67 -1.22
N LYS A 35 -12.06 5.14 -0.51
CA LYS A 35 -13.48 5.42 -0.79
C LYS A 35 -13.91 6.86 -0.51
N ASN A 36 -13.18 7.57 0.35
CA ASN A 36 -13.60 8.86 0.89
C ASN A 36 -12.56 9.97 0.74
N HIS A 37 -11.43 9.70 0.07
CA HIS A 37 -10.34 10.66 -0.10
C HIS A 37 -9.95 10.76 -1.56
N ASP A 38 -9.37 11.90 -1.93
CA ASP A 38 -8.85 12.17 -3.26
C ASP A 38 -7.72 11.19 -3.59
N TRP A 39 -7.66 10.79 -4.85
CA TRP A 39 -6.68 9.85 -5.35
C TRP A 39 -5.45 10.58 -5.91
N PRO A 40 -4.24 10.00 -5.86
CA PRO A 40 -3.06 10.61 -6.49
C PRO A 40 -3.15 10.60 -8.03
N VAL A 41 -4.03 9.80 -8.59
CA VAL A 41 -4.30 9.67 -10.04
C VAL A 41 -5.80 9.58 -10.27
N SER A 42 -6.26 9.91 -11.48
CA SER A 42 -7.68 9.88 -11.82
C SER A 42 -8.28 8.47 -11.97
N SER A 43 -7.42 7.47 -12.19
CA SER A 43 -7.85 6.07 -12.34
C SER A 43 -6.71 5.09 -12.14
N VAL A 44 -7.06 3.86 -11.75
CA VAL A 44 -6.19 2.67 -11.75
C VAL A 44 -6.91 1.51 -12.42
N THR A 45 -6.19 0.46 -12.77
CA THR A 45 -6.80 -0.78 -13.29
C THR A 45 -6.66 -1.91 -12.27
N ALA A 46 -7.69 -2.76 -12.18
CA ALA A 46 -7.66 -4.00 -11.43
C ALA A 46 -8.32 -5.10 -12.27
N GLY A 47 -7.59 -6.17 -12.57
CA GLY A 47 -8.07 -7.26 -13.44
C GLY A 47 -8.51 -6.79 -14.83
N GLY A 48 -7.81 -5.80 -15.40
CA GLY A 48 -8.17 -5.19 -16.68
C GLY A 48 -9.37 -4.23 -16.63
N VAL A 49 -10.02 -4.07 -15.48
CA VAL A 49 -11.14 -3.12 -15.30
C VAL A 49 -10.61 -1.78 -14.81
N THR A 50 -10.95 -0.70 -15.50
CA THR A 50 -10.61 0.66 -15.08
C THR A 50 -11.53 1.09 -13.94
N VAL A 51 -10.94 1.50 -12.82
CA VAL A 51 -11.63 2.06 -11.65
C VAL A 51 -11.24 3.53 -11.54
N THR A 52 -12.22 4.41 -11.48
CA THR A 52 -11.98 5.86 -11.48
C THR A 52 -12.25 6.47 -10.11
N GLU A 53 -11.48 7.52 -9.79
CA GLU A 53 -11.71 8.36 -8.63
C GLU A 53 -13.13 8.95 -8.63
N ALA A 54 -13.54 9.54 -9.76
CA ALA A 54 -14.84 10.19 -9.90
C ALA A 54 -16.00 9.24 -9.59
N GLU A 55 -15.94 7.99 -10.09
CA GLU A 55 -16.95 6.98 -9.80
C GLU A 55 -16.94 6.60 -8.31
N THR A 56 -15.75 6.44 -7.73
CA THR A 56 -15.58 6.07 -6.32
C THR A 56 -16.10 7.17 -5.38
N LEU A 57 -15.73 8.42 -5.60
CA LEU A 57 -16.22 9.56 -4.80
C LEU A 57 -17.74 9.77 -4.93
N ASN A 58 -18.33 9.37 -6.06
CA ASN A 58 -19.77 9.33 -6.26
C ASN A 58 -20.46 8.09 -5.64
N LYS A 59 -19.74 7.33 -4.82
CA LYS A 59 -20.23 6.12 -4.13
C LYS A 59 -20.74 5.03 -5.08
N ALA A 60 -20.07 4.87 -6.20
CA ALA A 60 -20.37 3.88 -7.24
C ALA A 60 -19.16 2.98 -7.55
N GLY A 61 -19.33 2.07 -8.49
CA GLY A 61 -18.29 1.20 -9.00
C GLY A 61 -17.81 0.11 -8.04
N ILE A 62 -16.68 -0.49 -8.41
CA ILE A 62 -16.09 -1.63 -7.71
C ILE A 62 -15.83 -1.32 -6.23
N MET A 63 -15.29 -0.14 -5.93
CA MET A 63 -14.94 0.23 -4.56
C MET A 63 -16.15 0.23 -3.61
N TRP A 64 -17.35 0.52 -4.09
CA TRP A 64 -18.58 0.55 -3.30
C TRP A 64 -19.45 -0.70 -3.47
N THR A 65 -19.10 -1.60 -4.38
CA THR A 65 -19.83 -2.85 -4.57
C THR A 65 -19.64 -3.73 -3.33
N ALA A 66 -20.76 -4.14 -2.71
CA ALA A 66 -20.72 -5.09 -1.62
C ALA A 66 -20.32 -6.48 -2.16
N PRO A 67 -19.26 -7.11 -1.65
CA PRO A 67 -18.76 -8.36 -2.22
C PRO A 67 -19.73 -9.51 -2.18
N LYS A 68 -20.54 -9.63 -1.12
CA LYS A 68 -21.52 -10.73 -0.93
C LYS A 68 -20.94 -12.15 -1.14
N GLY A 69 -19.65 -12.31 -0.77
CA GLY A 69 -18.91 -13.57 -0.93
C GLY A 69 -18.26 -13.76 -2.32
N ASP A 70 -18.31 -12.75 -3.18
CA ASP A 70 -17.56 -12.73 -4.42
C ASP A 70 -16.10 -12.34 -4.16
N VAL A 71 -15.20 -13.31 -4.31
CA VAL A 71 -13.76 -13.16 -4.08
C VAL A 71 -13.15 -12.19 -5.06
N TRP A 72 -13.64 -12.14 -6.30
CA TRP A 72 -13.15 -11.21 -7.30
C TRP A 72 -13.32 -9.75 -6.84
N ILE A 73 -14.49 -9.39 -6.33
CA ILE A 73 -14.75 -8.04 -5.80
C ILE A 73 -13.89 -7.75 -4.56
N ILE A 74 -13.75 -8.73 -3.65
CA ILE A 74 -12.90 -8.59 -2.46
C ILE A 74 -11.47 -8.23 -2.86
N LEU A 75 -10.89 -9.03 -3.76
CA LEU A 75 -9.52 -8.86 -4.21
C LEU A 75 -9.33 -7.58 -5.02
N ALA A 76 -10.25 -7.26 -5.93
CA ALA A 76 -10.17 -6.06 -6.75
C ALA A 76 -10.14 -4.77 -5.90
N GLN A 77 -10.94 -4.70 -4.83
CA GLN A 77 -10.89 -3.56 -3.90
C GLN A 77 -9.54 -3.43 -3.19
N LYS A 78 -8.90 -4.55 -2.85
CA LYS A 78 -7.57 -4.56 -2.23
C LYS A 78 -6.47 -4.16 -3.21
N VAL A 79 -6.51 -4.66 -4.45
CA VAL A 79 -5.56 -4.30 -5.51
C VAL A 79 -5.65 -2.81 -5.85
N VAL A 80 -6.86 -2.25 -5.95
CA VAL A 80 -7.03 -0.80 -6.15
C VAL A 80 -6.39 -0.01 -5.02
N ALA A 81 -6.67 -0.37 -3.76
CA ALA A 81 -6.11 0.33 -2.60
C ALA A 81 -4.58 0.21 -2.55
N ALA A 82 -4.03 -0.96 -2.84
CA ALA A 82 -2.59 -1.19 -2.90
C ALA A 82 -1.92 -0.31 -3.96
N LYS A 83 -2.44 -0.32 -5.19
CA LYS A 83 -1.92 0.52 -6.28
C LYS A 83 -1.99 2.01 -5.97
N LEU A 84 -3.07 2.49 -5.36
CA LEU A 84 -3.19 3.89 -4.95
C LEU A 84 -2.22 4.24 -3.82
N SER A 85 -2.00 3.34 -2.86
CA SER A 85 -1.04 3.54 -1.78
C SER A 85 0.39 3.64 -2.30
N MET A 86 0.78 2.77 -3.23
CA MET A 86 2.08 2.85 -3.90
C MET A 86 2.27 4.17 -4.66
N LEU A 87 1.21 4.68 -5.30
CA LEU A 87 1.26 5.95 -6.02
C LEU A 87 1.23 7.19 -5.12
N ALA A 88 0.70 7.07 -3.91
CA ALA A 88 0.54 8.19 -2.97
C ALA A 88 1.79 8.47 -2.13
N ASP A 89 2.79 7.59 -2.12
CA ASP A 89 3.99 7.78 -1.32
C ASP A 89 4.87 8.90 -1.91
N PRO A 90 4.96 10.07 -1.25
CA PRO A 90 5.71 11.22 -1.76
C PRO A 90 7.23 11.04 -1.70
N ASN A 91 7.71 9.98 -1.04
CA ASN A 91 9.12 9.78 -0.76
C ASN A 91 9.77 8.78 -1.70
N THR A 92 8.99 8.15 -2.53
CA THR A 92 9.49 7.16 -3.47
C THR A 92 9.04 7.46 -4.90
N PRO A 93 9.66 8.47 -5.56
CA PRO A 93 9.43 8.64 -6.99
C PRO A 93 9.84 7.39 -7.80
N ASP A 94 10.59 6.49 -7.20
CA ASP A 94 11.16 5.30 -7.82
C ASP A 94 10.69 3.98 -7.19
N TYR A 95 9.63 3.98 -6.36
CA TYR A 95 9.09 2.78 -5.70
C TYR A 95 10.11 1.93 -4.89
N ALA A 96 11.32 2.43 -4.67
CA ALA A 96 12.44 1.69 -4.11
C ALA A 96 12.19 1.12 -2.69
N HIS A 97 11.22 1.65 -1.95
CA HIS A 97 10.85 1.09 -0.64
C HIS A 97 9.96 -0.16 -0.74
N TRP A 98 9.38 -0.40 -1.90
CA TRP A 98 8.52 -1.56 -2.13
C TRP A 98 9.28 -2.71 -2.80
N ASP A 99 10.47 -2.40 -3.38
CA ASP A 99 11.22 -3.33 -4.23
C ASP A 99 12.23 -4.19 -3.46
N ASP A 100 13.02 -3.62 -2.54
CA ASP A 100 14.26 -4.27 -2.14
C ASP A 100 14.33 -4.78 -0.70
N GLU A 101 13.57 -4.26 0.24
CA GLU A 101 13.77 -4.59 1.67
C GLU A 101 12.59 -5.31 2.32
N TRP A 102 11.45 -5.38 1.67
CA TRP A 102 10.22 -5.90 2.27
C TRP A 102 9.74 -7.17 1.58
N LEU A 103 10.64 -8.13 1.51
CA LEU A 103 10.28 -9.47 1.09
C LEU A 103 9.27 -10.06 2.09
N PHE A 104 8.22 -10.70 1.58
CA PHE A 104 7.31 -11.45 2.42
C PHE A 104 8.07 -12.58 3.12
N TYR A 105 8.50 -12.33 4.35
CA TYR A 105 9.23 -13.31 5.13
C TYR A 105 8.31 -13.95 6.17
N ILE A 106 7.25 -14.59 5.71
CA ILE A 106 6.48 -15.48 6.57
C ILE A 106 6.80 -16.90 6.13
N GLU A 107 7.54 -17.61 7.00
CA GLU A 107 7.91 -19.00 6.75
C GLU A 107 6.68 -19.83 6.41
N GLY A 108 6.72 -20.54 5.28
CA GLY A 108 5.58 -21.33 4.77
C GLY A 108 4.55 -20.56 3.95
N SER A 109 4.70 -19.26 3.74
CA SER A 109 3.87 -18.51 2.79
C SER A 109 4.24 -18.86 1.35
N PRO A 110 3.26 -19.04 0.45
CA PRO A 110 3.51 -19.20 -0.97
C PRO A 110 4.17 -17.95 -1.61
N TYR A 111 4.10 -16.81 -0.93
CA TYR A 111 4.65 -15.52 -1.37
C TYR A 111 5.98 -15.18 -0.68
N ALA A 112 6.58 -16.14 0.06
CA ALA A 112 7.84 -15.92 0.73
C ALA A 112 8.94 -15.55 -0.28
N GLY A 113 9.58 -14.40 -0.08
CA GLY A 113 10.61 -13.86 -0.97
C GLY A 113 10.09 -13.00 -2.12
N MET A 114 8.80 -12.73 -2.19
CA MET A 114 8.22 -11.77 -3.14
C MET A 114 8.14 -10.37 -2.52
N THR A 115 8.24 -9.35 -3.34
CA THR A 115 7.96 -7.96 -2.95
C THR A 115 6.45 -7.71 -2.88
N PHE A 116 6.03 -6.61 -2.24
CA PHE A 116 4.61 -6.24 -2.23
C PHE A 116 4.09 -5.99 -3.65
N GLU A 117 4.91 -5.35 -4.49
CA GLU A 117 4.56 -5.07 -5.89
C GLU A 117 4.34 -6.36 -6.67
N GLU A 118 5.21 -7.38 -6.49
CA GLU A 118 5.05 -8.68 -7.12
C GLU A 118 3.75 -9.37 -6.70
N VAL A 119 3.41 -9.33 -5.41
CA VAL A 119 2.13 -9.91 -4.94
C VAL A 119 0.92 -9.15 -5.47
N VAL A 120 1.00 -7.82 -5.60
CA VAL A 120 -0.06 -7.03 -6.21
C VAL A 120 -0.17 -7.33 -7.71
N ALA A 121 0.94 -7.58 -8.40
CA ALA A 121 0.94 -7.98 -9.81
C ALA A 121 0.31 -9.36 -10.00
N ASP A 122 0.67 -10.35 -9.18
CA ASP A 122 0.05 -11.68 -9.18
C ASP A 122 -1.46 -11.61 -8.91
N ALA A 123 -1.87 -10.74 -7.98
CA ALA A 123 -3.29 -10.52 -7.70
C ALA A 123 -4.03 -9.89 -8.88
N ASP A 124 -3.39 -8.99 -9.60
CA ASP A 124 -3.95 -8.36 -10.79
C ASP A 124 -4.07 -9.36 -11.95
N GLU A 125 -3.09 -10.25 -12.15
CA GLU A 125 -3.14 -11.34 -13.11
C GLU A 125 -4.26 -12.33 -12.75
N TRP A 126 -4.37 -12.73 -11.47
CA TRP A 126 -5.46 -13.59 -11.02
C TRP A 126 -6.84 -12.98 -11.33
N LEU A 127 -7.00 -11.66 -11.14
CA LEU A 127 -8.24 -10.95 -11.46
C LEU A 127 -8.53 -10.94 -12.97
N GLN A 128 -7.51 -10.92 -13.83
CA GLN A 128 -7.68 -10.99 -15.29
C GLN A 128 -8.10 -12.40 -15.74
N ASP A 129 -7.56 -13.44 -15.10
CA ASP A 129 -7.81 -14.83 -15.44
C ASP A 129 -9.16 -15.34 -14.90
N ASN A 130 -9.73 -14.65 -13.92
CA ASN A 130 -10.97 -15.05 -13.27
C ASN A 130 -12.07 -14.00 -13.48
N SER A 131 -13.29 -14.46 -13.74
CA SER A 131 -14.44 -13.57 -13.94
C SER A 131 -15.37 -13.60 -12.72
N SER A 132 -15.79 -12.42 -12.26
CA SER A 132 -16.82 -12.30 -11.22
C SER A 132 -18.15 -12.96 -11.67
N PRO A 133 -18.86 -13.71 -10.81
CA PRO A 133 -18.54 -13.98 -9.40
C PRO A 133 -17.66 -15.22 -9.18
N VAL A 134 -16.67 -15.11 -8.32
CA VAL A 134 -15.84 -16.23 -7.85
C VAL A 134 -16.20 -16.59 -6.40
N LYS A 135 -16.55 -17.86 -6.16
CA LYS A 135 -16.91 -18.33 -4.80
C LYS A 135 -15.67 -18.81 -4.04
N GLY A 136 -15.54 -18.42 -2.78
CA GLY A 136 -14.38 -18.74 -1.93
C GLY A 136 -14.19 -20.24 -1.64
N ASN A 137 -15.19 -21.08 -1.86
CA ASN A 137 -15.09 -22.53 -1.68
C ASN A 137 -14.58 -23.28 -2.93
N THR A 138 -14.20 -22.57 -3.98
CA THR A 138 -13.52 -23.13 -5.16
C THR A 138 -12.00 -23.01 -4.99
N LEU A 139 -11.23 -23.75 -5.79
CA LEU A 139 -9.77 -23.66 -5.77
C LEU A 139 -9.32 -22.22 -6.11
N ALA A 140 -9.81 -21.65 -7.21
CA ALA A 140 -9.54 -20.28 -7.57
C ALA A 140 -9.97 -19.29 -6.47
N GLY A 141 -11.13 -19.50 -5.86
CA GLY A 141 -11.59 -18.65 -4.76
C GLY A 141 -10.70 -18.71 -3.51
N ALA A 142 -10.16 -19.87 -3.18
CA ALA A 142 -9.22 -20.03 -2.08
C ALA A 142 -7.91 -19.27 -2.34
N GLU A 143 -7.39 -19.33 -3.57
CA GLU A 143 -6.21 -18.58 -4.01
C GLU A 143 -6.45 -17.06 -3.97
N GLY A 144 -7.54 -16.58 -4.55
CA GLY A 144 -7.90 -15.16 -4.51
C GLY A 144 -8.11 -14.62 -3.10
N LEU A 145 -8.64 -15.42 -2.18
CA LEU A 145 -8.76 -15.04 -0.76
C LEU A 145 -7.39 -14.99 -0.08
N ALA A 146 -6.47 -15.88 -0.42
CA ALA A 146 -5.10 -15.83 0.09
C ALA A 146 -4.41 -14.53 -0.35
N LEU A 147 -4.45 -14.18 -1.63
CA LEU A 147 -3.92 -12.92 -2.17
C LEU A 147 -4.56 -11.72 -1.47
N ALA A 148 -5.88 -11.69 -1.34
CA ALA A 148 -6.60 -10.61 -0.67
C ALA A 148 -6.18 -10.45 0.80
N SER A 149 -5.97 -11.56 1.51
CA SER A 149 -5.53 -11.54 2.91
C SER A 149 -4.12 -10.99 3.06
N TRP A 150 -3.22 -11.33 2.15
CA TRP A 150 -1.84 -10.83 2.16
C TRP A 150 -1.76 -9.34 1.87
N ILE A 151 -2.47 -8.87 0.85
CA ILE A 151 -2.54 -7.44 0.54
C ILE A 151 -3.17 -6.68 1.72
N ASP A 152 -4.23 -7.22 2.31
CA ASP A 152 -4.88 -6.61 3.47
C ASP A 152 -3.97 -6.52 4.69
N PHE A 153 -3.21 -7.57 4.96
CA PHE A 153 -2.21 -7.58 6.02
C PHE A 153 -1.21 -6.43 5.85
N TRP A 154 -0.66 -6.23 4.65
CA TRP A 154 0.26 -5.15 4.36
C TRP A 154 -0.39 -3.78 4.47
N LEU A 155 -1.59 -3.59 3.92
CA LEU A 155 -2.31 -2.32 3.98
C LEU A 155 -2.65 -1.90 5.42
N ASN A 156 -2.90 -2.86 6.32
CA ASN A 156 -3.18 -2.56 7.72
C ASN A 156 -1.91 -2.46 8.58
N TRP A 157 -0.88 -3.21 8.27
CA TRP A 157 0.34 -3.23 9.07
C TRP A 157 1.09 -1.91 9.02
N TYR A 158 1.10 -1.26 7.87
CA TYR A 158 1.71 0.05 7.70
C TYR A 158 0.89 1.19 8.31
N ASP A 159 -0.42 1.08 8.35
CA ASP A 159 -1.31 2.09 8.93
C ASP A 159 -1.12 2.24 10.46
N GLU A 160 -0.66 1.20 11.14
CA GLU A 160 -0.39 1.22 12.59
C GLU A 160 0.95 1.89 12.97
N GLY A 161 1.72 2.42 12.04
CA GLY A 161 3.00 3.10 12.29
C GLY A 161 4.08 2.20 12.90
N VAL A 162 3.91 0.89 12.82
CA VAL A 162 4.85 -0.10 13.37
C VAL A 162 5.91 -0.41 12.33
N HIS A 163 6.89 0.47 12.21
CA HIS A 163 8.11 0.24 11.41
C HIS A 163 9.08 -0.71 12.14
N THR A 164 8.63 -1.85 12.54
CA THR A 164 9.54 -2.89 13.01
C THR A 164 9.81 -3.83 11.85
N GLN A 165 11.07 -3.85 11.42
CA GLN A 165 11.60 -4.88 10.54
C GLN A 165 11.07 -6.24 11.00
N PRO A 166 10.56 -7.11 10.10
CA PRO A 166 10.18 -8.45 10.50
C PRO A 166 11.35 -9.11 11.23
N PRO A 167 11.11 -9.89 12.29
CA PRO A 167 12.17 -10.56 13.02
C PRO A 167 13.00 -11.40 12.05
N ALA A 168 14.33 -11.17 12.09
CA ALA A 168 15.31 -11.91 11.30
C ALA A 168 15.33 -13.40 11.70
#